data_4a6b15d7eabe3233425054296143ca5f
#
_entry.id   4a6b15d7eabe3233425054296143ca5f
#
_cell.length_a   1.000
_cell.length_b   1.000
_cell.length_c   1.000
_cell.angle_alpha   90.00
_cell.angle_beta   90.00
_cell.angle_gamma   90.00
#
_symmetry.space_group_name_H-M   'P 1'
#
loop_
_entity.id
_entity.type
_entity.pdbx_description
1 polymer ?
#
loop_
_entity_poly.entity_id
_entity_poly.type
_entity_poly.pdbx_seq_one_letter_code
_entity_poly.pdbx_strand_id
1 'polypeptide(L)'
;MEIVFKHSNNSYRINQSSGKSLSIPYYYNGDQPSFYNADKGSAKPMEQNGFIGLVKDKAGCNVMNINQNIHCTGTHTECAGHIMSDSISINDVLNHEYYLTELISVSSISALETNENYHVSFSKEDRVITKGMIEGKIPEIASGLIIRT
;
A
#
# COMPACT_ATOMS: atom_id res chain seq x y z
N MET A 1 2.96 -24.75 -3.12
CA MET A 1 4.24 -24.79 -2.37
C MET A 1 3.96 -24.41 -0.94
N GLU A 2 4.50 -25.17 0.03
CA GLU A 2 4.42 -24.85 1.44
C GLU A 2 5.76 -24.25 1.88
N ILE A 3 5.72 -23.15 2.59
CA ILE A 3 6.89 -22.50 3.18
C ILE A 3 6.76 -22.63 4.69
N VAL A 4 7.82 -23.07 5.34
CA VAL A 4 7.91 -23.09 6.80
C VAL A 4 8.93 -22.08 7.25
N PHE A 5 8.53 -21.10 8.04
CA PHE A 5 9.45 -20.16 8.65
C PHE A 5 9.40 -20.22 10.17
N LYS A 6 10.52 -19.93 10.78
CA LYS A 6 10.65 -19.89 12.24
C LYS A 6 10.76 -18.44 12.69
N HIS A 7 9.98 -18.08 13.69
CA HIS A 7 10.05 -16.79 14.34
C HIS A 7 9.97 -16.99 15.86
N SER A 8 10.98 -16.52 16.56
CA SER A 8 11.15 -16.84 17.98
C SER A 8 11.16 -18.37 18.21
N ASN A 9 10.37 -18.91 19.10
CA ASN A 9 10.25 -20.33 19.38
C ASN A 9 9.14 -21.03 18.60
N ASN A 10 8.49 -20.34 17.67
CA ASN A 10 7.35 -20.85 16.91
C ASN A 10 7.74 -21.18 15.46
N SER A 11 7.05 -22.16 14.89
CA SER A 11 7.12 -22.49 13.47
C SER A 11 5.78 -22.19 12.81
N TYR A 12 5.81 -21.44 11.72
CA TYR A 12 4.65 -21.04 10.94
C TYR A 12 4.69 -21.69 9.57
N ARG A 13 3.54 -22.14 9.09
CA ARG A 13 3.39 -22.72 7.76
C ARG A 13 2.57 -21.79 6.89
N ILE A 14 3.10 -21.42 5.75
CA ILE A 14 2.43 -20.60 4.76
C ILE A 14 2.09 -21.47 3.56
N ASN A 15 0.82 -21.53 3.22
CA ASN A 15 0.37 -22.09 1.95
C ASN A 15 0.20 -20.96 0.95
N GLN A 16 1.12 -20.84 0.00
CA GLN A 16 1.09 -19.78 -1.02
C GLN A 16 -0.18 -19.79 -1.86
N SER A 17 -0.80 -20.96 -2.10
CA SER A 17 -2.02 -21.04 -2.90
C SER A 17 -3.26 -20.48 -2.18
N SER A 18 -3.19 -20.25 -0.88
CA SER A 18 -4.26 -19.63 -0.07
C SER A 18 -4.05 -18.14 0.18
N GLY A 19 -3.02 -17.55 -0.38
CA GLY A 19 -2.75 -16.11 -0.29
C GLY A 19 -3.89 -15.26 -0.85
N LYS A 20 -4.18 -14.13 -0.19
CA LYS A 20 -5.16 -13.16 -0.63
C LYS A 20 -4.47 -11.85 -0.95
N SER A 21 -4.72 -11.31 -2.14
CA SER A 21 -4.30 -9.95 -2.46
C SER A 21 -5.13 -8.94 -1.67
N LEU A 22 -4.46 -8.00 -1.03
CA LEU A 22 -5.09 -6.86 -0.36
C LEU A 22 -5.06 -5.60 -1.23
N SER A 23 -4.32 -5.63 -2.36
CA SER A 23 -4.28 -4.51 -3.29
C SER A 23 -5.53 -4.46 -4.16
N ILE A 24 -6.00 -3.24 -4.42
CA ILE A 24 -7.02 -3.00 -5.44
C ILE A 24 -6.41 -3.12 -6.83
N PRO A 25 -7.18 -3.54 -7.85
CA PRO A 25 -6.71 -3.52 -9.24
C PRO A 25 -6.36 -2.09 -9.68
N TYR A 26 -5.31 -1.95 -10.48
CA TYR A 26 -4.93 -0.67 -11.08
C TYR A 26 -5.24 -0.66 -12.58
N TYR A 27 -6.06 0.30 -13.03
CA TYR A 27 -6.49 0.40 -14.42
C TYR A 27 -5.92 1.67 -15.05
N TYR A 28 -4.81 1.52 -15.77
CA TYR A 28 -4.25 2.62 -16.55
C TYR A 28 -5.26 3.12 -17.60
N ASN A 29 -5.34 4.42 -17.77
CA ASN A 29 -6.30 5.11 -18.65
C ASN A 29 -7.78 4.91 -18.24
N GLY A 30 -8.04 4.29 -17.08
CA GLY A 30 -9.37 4.03 -16.54
C GLY A 30 -9.66 4.77 -15.26
N ASP A 31 -10.71 4.34 -14.57
CA ASP A 31 -11.05 4.91 -13.27
C ASP A 31 -10.15 4.36 -12.18
N GLN A 32 -9.61 5.27 -11.39
CA GLN A 32 -8.76 5.01 -10.24
C GLN A 32 -9.18 5.90 -9.07
N PRO A 33 -9.04 5.43 -7.82
CA PRO A 33 -9.03 6.33 -6.67
C PRO A 33 -7.96 7.41 -6.87
N SER A 34 -8.28 8.65 -6.55
CA SER A 34 -7.34 9.77 -6.65
C SER A 34 -7.49 10.67 -5.42
N PHE A 35 -6.38 10.96 -4.79
CA PHE A 35 -6.28 11.98 -3.74
C PHE A 35 -5.76 13.29 -4.34
N TYR A 36 -6.16 14.42 -3.78
CA TYR A 36 -5.71 15.77 -4.16
C TYR A 36 -5.89 16.08 -5.66
N ASN A 37 -6.87 15.46 -6.31
CA ASN A 37 -7.09 15.57 -7.76
C ASN A 37 -5.85 15.25 -8.61
N ALA A 38 -4.98 14.35 -8.12
CA ALA A 38 -3.84 13.89 -8.88
C ALA A 38 -4.29 13.25 -10.22
N ASP A 39 -3.49 13.44 -11.24
CA ASP A 39 -3.75 12.86 -12.56
C ASP A 39 -3.86 11.34 -12.49
N LYS A 40 -4.79 10.80 -13.22
CA LYS A 40 -4.96 9.35 -13.36
C LYS A 40 -3.71 8.72 -13.99
N GLY A 41 -3.39 7.52 -13.55
CA GLY A 41 -2.32 6.75 -14.18
C GLY A 41 -2.61 6.48 -15.65
N SER A 42 -1.61 6.65 -16.49
CA SER A 42 -1.75 6.42 -17.93
C SER A 42 -0.69 5.48 -18.46
N ALA A 43 -1.06 4.70 -19.45
CA ALA A 43 -0.16 3.85 -20.21
C ALA A 43 -0.38 4.08 -21.70
N LYS A 44 0.69 4.30 -22.44
CA LYS A 44 0.67 4.45 -23.89
C LYS A 44 1.86 3.76 -24.53
N PRO A 45 1.75 3.32 -25.79
CA PRO A 45 2.89 2.78 -26.51
C PRO A 45 4.06 3.75 -26.49
N MET A 46 5.27 3.22 -26.38
CA MET A 46 6.47 4.03 -26.60
C MET A 46 6.55 4.41 -28.05
N GLU A 47 6.78 5.69 -28.31
CA GLU A 47 6.98 6.25 -29.65
C GLU A 47 8.32 6.99 -29.68
N GLN A 48 9.21 6.59 -30.56
CA GLN A 48 10.52 7.22 -30.73
C GLN A 48 11.06 7.01 -32.12
N ASN A 49 11.45 8.07 -32.82
CA ASN A 49 12.11 8.02 -34.14
C ASN A 49 11.35 7.16 -35.17
N GLY A 50 10.03 7.23 -35.17
CA GLY A 50 9.19 6.42 -36.06
C GLY A 50 8.91 4.99 -35.58
N PHE A 51 9.50 4.56 -34.47
CA PHE A 51 9.15 3.32 -33.82
C PHE A 51 7.90 3.51 -32.96
N ILE A 52 6.94 2.60 -33.11
CA ILE A 52 5.76 2.49 -32.25
C ILE A 52 5.79 1.14 -31.56
N GLY A 53 5.88 1.11 -30.25
CA GLY A 53 6.04 -0.08 -29.44
C GLY A 53 4.76 -0.95 -29.34
N LEU A 54 4.22 -1.36 -30.49
CA LEU A 54 3.08 -2.25 -30.57
C LEU A 54 3.30 -3.32 -31.66
N VAL A 55 3.12 -4.58 -31.30
CA VAL A 55 3.21 -5.70 -32.26
C VAL A 55 2.21 -5.55 -33.39
N LYS A 56 0.99 -5.05 -33.11
CA LYS A 56 -0.01 -4.74 -34.14
C LYS A 56 0.45 -3.74 -35.20
N ASP A 57 1.40 -2.86 -34.83
CA ASP A 57 2.00 -1.84 -35.70
C ASP A 57 3.39 -2.28 -36.19
N LYS A 58 3.62 -3.59 -36.26
CA LYS A 58 4.83 -4.27 -36.79
C LYS A 58 6.10 -4.12 -35.93
N ALA A 59 5.97 -3.72 -34.66
CA ALA A 59 7.10 -3.82 -33.74
C ALA A 59 7.40 -5.27 -33.37
N GLY A 60 8.63 -5.57 -32.99
CA GLY A 60 9.03 -6.89 -32.50
C GLY A 60 8.46 -7.23 -31.10
N CYS A 61 8.02 -6.23 -30.35
CA CYS A 61 7.46 -6.39 -29.01
C CYS A 61 6.56 -5.21 -28.64
N ASN A 62 5.73 -5.40 -27.60
CA ASN A 62 4.96 -4.31 -27.01
C ASN A 62 5.82 -3.59 -25.96
N VAL A 63 5.98 -2.29 -26.10
CA VAL A 63 6.71 -1.43 -25.17
C VAL A 63 5.83 -0.27 -24.76
N MET A 64 5.58 -0.14 -23.45
CA MET A 64 4.67 0.86 -22.90
C MET A 64 5.42 1.87 -22.05
N ASN A 65 5.07 3.14 -22.21
CA ASN A 65 5.39 4.20 -21.25
C ASN A 65 4.26 4.30 -20.24
N ILE A 66 4.62 4.32 -18.95
CA ILE A 66 3.69 4.45 -17.84
C ILE A 66 3.95 5.76 -17.11
N ASN A 67 2.89 6.50 -16.84
CA ASN A 67 2.92 7.66 -15.94
C ASN A 67 1.94 7.39 -14.79
N GLN A 68 2.43 7.51 -13.55
CA GLN A 68 1.65 7.20 -12.36
C GLN A 68 2.11 8.05 -11.18
N ASN A 69 1.14 8.60 -10.45
CA ASN A 69 1.40 9.12 -9.12
C ASN A 69 1.17 7.99 -8.10
N ILE A 70 2.24 7.45 -7.55
CA ILE A 70 2.17 6.28 -6.66
C ILE A 70 1.53 6.59 -5.31
N HIS A 71 1.68 7.80 -4.78
CA HIS A 71 1.14 8.17 -3.47
C HIS A 71 -0.33 8.60 -3.50
N CYS A 72 -0.83 9.01 -4.66
CA CYS A 72 -2.19 9.52 -4.78
C CYS A 72 -3.15 8.58 -5.48
N THR A 73 -2.66 7.50 -6.11
CA THR A 73 -3.50 6.60 -6.89
C THR A 73 -3.19 5.13 -6.59
N GLY A 74 -4.21 4.38 -6.20
CA GLY A 74 -4.10 2.94 -5.99
C GLY A 74 -3.42 2.52 -4.67
N THR A 75 -3.30 1.21 -4.48
CA THR A 75 -2.59 0.62 -3.34
C THR A 75 -1.09 0.75 -3.54
N HIS A 76 -0.39 1.24 -2.55
CA HIS A 76 1.05 1.44 -2.60
C HIS A 76 1.71 1.14 -1.25
N THR A 77 3.02 1.05 -1.26
CA THR A 77 3.85 0.90 -0.07
C THR A 77 4.73 2.14 0.05
N GLU A 78 4.78 2.69 1.24
CA GLU A 78 5.61 3.87 1.55
C GLU A 78 6.37 3.69 2.86
N CYS A 79 7.35 4.53 3.11
CA CYS A 79 8.12 4.58 4.35
C CYS A 79 8.20 6.01 4.89
N ALA A 80 8.85 6.19 6.04
CA ALA A 80 9.02 7.51 6.66
C ALA A 80 9.68 8.56 5.74
N GLY A 81 10.46 8.13 4.74
CA GLY A 81 11.03 9.02 3.72
C GLY A 81 9.99 9.83 2.95
N HIS A 82 8.71 9.39 2.94
CA HIS A 82 7.62 10.16 2.33
C HIS A 82 7.34 11.51 3.03
N ILE A 83 7.61 11.59 4.33
CA ILE A 83 7.33 12.77 5.17
C ILE A 83 8.59 13.40 5.78
N MET A 84 9.76 12.86 5.51
CA MET A 84 11.03 13.34 6.02
C MET A 84 11.85 14.05 4.94
N SER A 85 12.72 14.95 5.33
CA SER A 85 13.68 15.59 4.43
C SER A 85 14.81 14.66 3.98
N ASP A 86 15.07 13.61 4.76
CA ASP A 86 16.11 12.64 4.46
C ASP A 86 15.66 11.68 3.36
N SER A 87 16.56 11.36 2.45
CA SER A 87 16.29 10.42 1.35
C SER A 87 16.36 8.98 1.84
N ILE A 88 15.26 8.50 2.42
CA ILE A 88 15.09 7.11 2.82
C ILE A 88 14.17 6.43 1.81
N SER A 89 14.64 5.38 1.16
CA SER A 89 13.83 4.63 0.21
C SER A 89 13.14 3.43 0.85
N ILE A 90 12.05 2.97 0.25
CA ILE A 90 11.35 1.77 0.70
C ILE A 90 12.25 0.53 0.66
N ASN A 91 13.20 0.47 -0.27
CA ASN A 91 14.16 -0.63 -0.39
C ASN A 91 15.16 -0.68 0.78
N ASP A 92 15.42 0.45 1.43
CA ASP A 92 16.30 0.51 2.58
C ASP A 92 15.60 0.02 3.87
N VAL A 93 14.27 0.13 3.91
CA VAL A 93 13.45 -0.17 5.09
C VAL A 93 12.82 -1.55 5.02
N LEU A 94 12.29 -1.93 3.85
CA LEU A 94 11.58 -3.19 3.66
C LEU A 94 12.58 -4.30 3.32
N ASN A 95 13.15 -4.92 4.34
CA ASN A 95 14.25 -5.87 4.23
C ASN A 95 13.85 -7.33 4.46
N HIS A 96 12.58 -7.61 4.63
CA HIS A 96 12.03 -8.95 4.80
C HIS A 96 10.95 -9.26 3.76
N GLU A 97 10.88 -10.50 3.32
CA GLU A 97 9.85 -10.98 2.39
C GLU A 97 8.53 -11.34 3.10
N TYR A 98 8.61 -11.68 4.39
CA TYR A 98 7.47 -12.11 5.20
C TYR A 98 7.46 -11.41 6.54
N TYR A 99 6.30 -10.95 6.93
CA TYR A 99 6.04 -10.32 8.22
C TYR A 99 4.93 -11.06 8.94
N LEU A 100 5.18 -11.45 10.19
CA LEU A 100 4.14 -11.96 11.07
C LEU A 100 3.25 -10.79 11.47
N THR A 101 2.01 -10.81 11.01
CA THR A 101 1.13 -9.65 11.08
C THR A 101 -0.13 -9.98 11.86
N GLU A 102 -0.50 -9.12 12.81
CA GLU A 102 -1.79 -9.17 13.49
C GLU A 102 -2.86 -8.47 12.64
N LEU A 103 -4.04 -9.08 12.53
CA LEU A 103 -5.21 -8.49 11.89
C LEU A 103 -6.21 -8.07 12.95
N ILE A 104 -6.42 -6.77 13.10
CA ILE A 104 -7.44 -6.24 14.00
C ILE A 104 -8.59 -5.61 13.21
N SER A 105 -9.80 -5.73 13.75
CA SER A 105 -10.97 -4.99 13.24
C SER A 105 -11.34 -3.90 14.24
N VAL A 106 -11.50 -2.69 13.74
CA VAL A 106 -11.89 -1.54 14.53
C VAL A 106 -12.95 -0.74 13.79
N SER A 107 -13.90 -0.17 14.53
CA SER A 107 -14.86 0.78 13.98
C SER A 107 -14.39 2.18 14.29
N SER A 108 -14.27 3.04 13.27
CA SER A 108 -13.95 4.44 13.48
C SER A 108 -15.05 5.15 14.28
N ILE A 109 -14.68 6.13 15.09
CA ILE A 109 -15.60 7.01 15.84
C ILE A 109 -15.53 8.42 15.28
N SER A 110 -16.47 9.28 15.69
CA SER A 110 -16.38 10.70 15.40
C SER A 110 -15.18 11.33 16.10
N ALA A 111 -14.49 12.25 15.46
CA ALA A 111 -13.43 13.03 16.08
C ALA A 111 -13.87 13.78 17.35
N LEU A 112 -15.18 14.06 17.49
CA LEU A 112 -15.75 14.67 18.69
C LEU A 112 -15.83 13.72 19.91
N GLU A 113 -15.67 12.42 19.70
CA GLU A 113 -15.78 11.41 20.75
C GLU A 113 -14.42 11.07 21.38
N THR A 114 -13.35 11.74 20.98
CA THR A 114 -12.00 11.54 21.51
C THR A 114 -11.35 12.85 21.92
N ASN A 115 -10.48 12.76 22.93
CA ASN A 115 -9.59 13.85 23.34
C ASN A 115 -8.16 13.68 22.82
N GLU A 116 -7.90 12.70 21.95
CA GLU A 116 -6.59 12.51 21.35
C GLU A 116 -6.27 13.68 20.41
N ASN A 117 -5.03 14.16 20.50
CA ASN A 117 -4.51 15.21 19.63
C ASN A 117 -3.62 14.62 18.57
N TYR A 118 -3.78 15.11 17.33
CA TYR A 118 -2.99 14.71 16.19
C TYR A 118 -2.30 15.93 15.57
N HIS A 119 -1.35 15.67 14.71
CA HIS A 119 -0.59 16.73 14.04
C HIS A 119 -1.48 17.64 13.18
N VAL A 120 -2.55 17.10 12.62
CA VAL A 120 -3.52 17.83 11.80
C VAL A 120 -4.79 18.06 12.62
N SER A 121 -5.35 19.26 12.51
CA SER A 121 -6.65 19.56 13.15
C SER A 121 -7.78 18.81 12.47
N PHE A 122 -8.69 18.27 13.27
CA PHE A 122 -9.88 17.60 12.76
C PHE A 122 -11.01 18.57 12.43
N SER A 123 -11.81 18.19 11.45
CA SER A 123 -13.18 18.69 11.32
C SER A 123 -14.13 17.85 12.20
N LYS A 124 -15.34 18.40 12.44
CA LYS A 124 -16.35 17.69 13.25
C LYS A 124 -16.88 16.44 12.58
N GLU A 125 -16.79 16.38 11.26
CA GLU A 125 -17.25 15.30 10.41
C GLU A 125 -16.21 14.17 10.27
N ASP A 126 -14.98 14.41 10.69
CA ASP A 126 -13.92 13.43 10.57
C ASP A 126 -14.19 12.20 11.43
N ARG A 127 -13.81 11.07 10.89
CA ARG A 127 -13.84 9.79 11.59
C ARG A 127 -12.42 9.31 11.84
N VAL A 128 -12.17 8.89 13.07
CA VAL A 128 -10.83 8.55 13.54
C VAL A 128 -10.77 7.15 14.15
N ILE A 129 -9.58 6.55 14.06
CA ILE A 129 -9.21 5.35 14.80
C ILE A 129 -8.24 5.80 15.88
N THR A 130 -8.62 5.64 17.14
CA THR A 130 -7.81 6.11 18.26
C THR A 130 -6.73 5.12 18.66
N LYS A 131 -5.69 5.62 19.34
CA LYS A 131 -4.65 4.78 19.95
C LYS A 131 -5.27 3.71 20.87
N GLY A 132 -6.24 4.09 21.69
CA GLY A 132 -6.90 3.16 22.62
C GLY A 132 -7.64 1.99 21.94
N MET A 133 -8.02 2.15 20.67
CA MET A 133 -8.64 1.05 19.91
C MET A 133 -7.63 0.00 19.45
N ILE A 134 -6.36 0.35 19.41
CA ILE A 134 -5.25 -0.49 18.91
C ILE A 134 -4.43 -1.03 20.08
N GLU A 135 -4.24 -0.21 21.11
CA GLU A 135 -3.40 -0.51 22.26
C GLU A 135 -3.83 -1.81 22.95
N GLY A 136 -2.87 -2.65 23.27
CA GLY A 136 -3.11 -3.96 23.91
C GLY A 136 -3.65 -5.07 22.99
N LYS A 137 -3.95 -4.77 21.71
CA LYS A 137 -4.41 -5.77 20.74
C LYS A 137 -3.29 -6.36 19.88
N ILE A 138 -2.10 -5.79 19.94
CA ILE A 138 -0.95 -6.23 19.14
C ILE A 138 -0.06 -7.10 20.03
N PRO A 139 0.10 -8.40 19.74
CA PRO A 139 1.00 -9.25 20.49
C PRO A 139 2.47 -8.86 20.20
N GLU A 140 3.35 -9.00 21.20
CA GLU A 140 4.79 -8.67 21.07
C GLU A 140 5.48 -9.41 19.91
N ILE A 141 4.98 -10.57 19.53
CA ILE A 141 5.55 -11.39 18.45
C ILE A 141 5.23 -10.82 17.05
N ALA A 142 4.22 -9.97 16.92
CA ALA A 142 3.82 -9.42 15.63
C ALA A 142 4.84 -8.35 15.18
N SER A 143 5.30 -8.47 13.94
CA SER A 143 6.17 -7.49 13.27
C SER A 143 5.41 -6.59 12.29
N GLY A 144 4.09 -6.80 12.17
CA GLY A 144 3.20 -6.00 11.34
C GLY A 144 1.79 -5.93 11.90
N LEU A 145 1.02 -4.96 11.42
CA LEU A 145 -0.36 -4.74 11.78
C LEU A 145 -1.21 -4.50 10.54
N ILE A 146 -2.32 -5.20 10.42
CA ILE A 146 -3.37 -4.92 9.45
C ILE A 146 -4.59 -4.40 10.21
N ILE A 147 -5.05 -3.22 9.85
CA ILE A 147 -6.25 -2.61 10.42
C ILE A 147 -7.37 -2.73 9.38
N ARG A 148 -8.46 -3.38 9.79
CA ARG A 148 -9.70 -3.47 9.03
C ARG A 148 -10.76 -2.60 9.69
N THR A 149 -11.33 -1.70 8.93
CA THR A 149 -12.44 -0.82 9.34
C THR A 149 -13.76 -1.28 8.75
#